data_a1b30966564a2dddb1dbd9f67f992463
#
_entry.id   a1b30966564a2dddb1dbd9f67f992463
#
_cell.length_a   1.000
_cell.length_b   1.000
_cell.length_c   1.000
_cell.angle_alpha   90.00
_cell.angle_beta   90.00
_cell.angle_gamma   90.00
#
_symmetry.space_group_name_H-M   'P 1'
#
loop_
_entity.id
_entity.type
_entity.pdbx_description
1 polymer ?
#
loop_
_entity_poly.entity_id
_entity_poly.type
_entity_poly.pdbx_seq_one_letter_code
_entity_poly.pdbx_strand_id
1 'polypeptide(L)'
;MLIGIVIAVIGILLINRQTASAMLPRTIAEVVRKEAVIFQYLFSENHYQDDLRERDESLALSVKMSNMTQINNSASGELFSNQEVIRYYYPSIFALEEINFMLMRVMQDHQRQRILDQQMGEYLVTFENLAKHFELQSRLEINELSDLPQYNYIKSALMRLQNNCVHTRKDIDDVENGVAIKA
;
A
#
# COMPACT_ATOMS: atom_id res chain seq x y z
N MET A 1 -41.54 -18.96 11.86
CA MET A 1 -40.86 -17.67 11.79
C MET A 1 -39.40 -17.71 12.26
N LEU A 2 -39.08 -18.36 13.36
CA LEU A 2 -37.70 -18.42 13.91
C LEU A 2 -36.65 -19.06 12.93
N ILE A 3 -37.04 -20.14 12.23
CA ILE A 3 -36.18 -20.86 11.28
C ILE A 3 -35.77 -19.97 10.08
N GLY A 4 -36.69 -19.13 9.59
CA GLY A 4 -36.38 -18.21 8.48
C GLY A 4 -35.37 -17.14 8.86
N ILE A 5 -35.43 -16.64 10.10
CA ILE A 5 -34.44 -15.66 10.62
C ILE A 5 -33.07 -16.31 10.78
N VAL A 6 -33.02 -17.53 11.29
CA VAL A 6 -31.75 -18.27 11.45
C VAL A 6 -31.11 -18.55 10.08
N ILE A 7 -31.86 -18.98 9.07
CA ILE A 7 -31.38 -19.21 7.71
C ILE A 7 -30.90 -17.90 7.07
N ALA A 8 -31.64 -16.79 7.26
CA ALA A 8 -31.23 -15.48 6.75
C ALA A 8 -29.91 -15.00 7.39
N VAL A 9 -29.76 -15.16 8.70
CA VAL A 9 -28.53 -14.80 9.42
C VAL A 9 -27.35 -15.67 8.97
N ILE A 10 -27.56 -16.98 8.84
CA ILE A 10 -26.52 -17.90 8.31
C ILE A 10 -26.20 -17.55 6.86
N GLY A 11 -27.18 -17.23 6.03
CA GLY A 11 -26.99 -16.78 4.65
C GLY A 11 -26.16 -15.51 4.56
N ILE A 12 -26.46 -14.50 5.40
CA ILE A 12 -25.68 -13.26 5.47
C ILE A 12 -24.25 -13.53 5.94
N LEU A 13 -24.05 -14.39 6.94
CA LEU A 13 -22.72 -14.79 7.43
C LEU A 13 -21.91 -15.59 6.40
N LEU A 14 -22.57 -16.39 5.56
CA LEU A 14 -21.89 -17.17 4.50
C LEU A 14 -21.58 -16.33 3.25
N ILE A 15 -22.43 -15.35 2.91
CA ILE A 15 -22.24 -14.46 1.77
C ILE A 15 -21.15 -13.42 2.07
N ASN A 16 -21.00 -13.01 3.32
CA ASN A 16 -20.05 -11.97 3.73
C ASN A 16 -18.65 -12.53 4.06
N ARG A 17 -18.21 -13.55 3.30
CA ARG A 17 -16.90 -14.20 3.53
C ARG A 17 -15.68 -13.35 3.14
N GLN A 18 -15.88 -12.22 2.46
CA GLN A 18 -14.81 -11.25 2.19
C GLN A 18 -14.98 -10.05 3.12
N THR A 19 -14.45 -10.17 4.31
CA THR A 19 -14.40 -9.05 5.26
C THR A 19 -13.47 -7.96 4.72
N ALA A 20 -13.75 -6.69 5.03
CA ALA A 20 -12.89 -5.59 4.62
C ALA A 20 -11.46 -5.75 5.18
N SER A 21 -11.35 -6.31 6.40
CA SER A 21 -10.05 -6.65 7.00
C SER A 21 -9.25 -7.66 6.18
N ALA A 22 -9.89 -8.65 5.58
CA ALA A 22 -9.23 -9.62 4.70
C ALA A 22 -8.85 -9.03 3.33
N MET A 23 -9.56 -7.99 2.87
CA MET A 23 -9.30 -7.30 1.61
C MET A 23 -8.18 -6.24 1.72
N LEU A 24 -7.98 -5.69 2.92
CA LEU A 24 -7.09 -4.56 3.14
C LEU A 24 -5.66 -4.81 2.66
N PRO A 25 -4.98 -5.92 2.98
CA PRO A 25 -3.61 -6.18 2.53
C PRO A 25 -3.49 -6.21 1.01
N ARG A 26 -4.45 -6.85 0.33
CA ARG A 26 -4.49 -6.90 -1.13
C ARG A 26 -4.71 -5.52 -1.74
N THR A 27 -5.58 -4.72 -1.16
CA THR A 27 -5.83 -3.35 -1.64
C THR A 27 -4.60 -2.47 -1.46
N ILE A 28 -3.88 -2.60 -0.35
CA ILE A 28 -2.59 -1.94 -0.14
C ILE A 28 -1.59 -2.35 -1.23
N ALA A 29 -1.46 -3.65 -1.53
CA ALA A 29 -0.58 -4.15 -2.59
C ALA A 29 -0.92 -3.57 -3.98
N GLU A 30 -2.22 -3.40 -4.27
CA GLU A 30 -2.67 -2.78 -5.53
C GLU A 30 -2.31 -1.29 -5.61
N VAL A 31 -2.35 -0.57 -4.49
CA VAL A 31 -1.90 0.83 -4.42
C VAL A 31 -0.40 0.91 -4.65
N VAL A 32 0.40 0.09 -3.98
CA VAL A 32 1.87 0.02 -4.14
C VAL A 32 2.26 -0.22 -5.60
N ARG A 33 1.62 -1.18 -6.28
CA ARG A 33 1.87 -1.45 -7.70
C ARG A 33 1.47 -0.26 -8.59
N LYS A 34 0.39 0.43 -8.25
CA LYS A 34 -0.03 1.61 -9.02
C LYS A 34 0.94 2.77 -8.84
N GLU A 35 1.46 2.99 -7.66
CA GLU A 35 2.53 3.97 -7.40
C GLU A 35 3.81 3.62 -8.16
N ALA A 36 4.17 2.33 -8.25
CA ALA A 36 5.30 1.87 -9.07
C ALA A 36 5.14 2.22 -10.55
N VAL A 37 3.93 2.02 -11.11
CA VAL A 37 3.63 2.38 -12.50
C VAL A 37 3.79 3.89 -12.73
N ILE A 38 3.29 4.70 -11.81
CA ILE A 38 3.42 6.16 -11.91
C ILE A 38 4.88 6.59 -11.73
N PHE A 39 5.59 6.00 -10.76
CA PHE A 39 7.01 6.25 -10.56
C PHE A 39 7.81 5.95 -11.84
N GLN A 40 7.60 4.78 -12.43
CA GLN A 40 8.22 4.40 -13.70
C GLN A 40 7.90 5.41 -14.80
N TYR A 41 6.64 5.82 -14.91
CA TYR A 41 6.21 6.80 -15.90
C TYR A 41 6.92 8.14 -15.71
N LEU A 42 7.00 8.64 -14.49
CA LEU A 42 7.57 9.94 -14.18
C LEU A 42 9.09 10.03 -14.40
N PHE A 43 9.81 8.95 -14.16
CA PHE A 43 11.28 8.92 -14.12
C PHE A 43 11.93 8.17 -15.29
N SER A 44 11.15 7.56 -16.20
CA SER A 44 11.68 6.86 -17.38
C SER A 44 12.24 7.83 -18.42
N GLU A 45 13.35 7.43 -19.08
CA GLU A 45 13.95 8.22 -20.14
C GLU A 45 13.09 8.34 -21.40
N ASN A 46 12.20 7.37 -21.64
CA ASN A 46 11.50 7.19 -22.92
C ASN A 46 10.10 7.80 -22.95
N HIS A 47 9.68 8.57 -21.94
CA HIS A 47 8.33 9.11 -21.92
C HIS A 47 8.28 10.55 -22.44
N TYR A 48 7.62 10.71 -23.58
CA TYR A 48 7.08 12.01 -23.98
C TYR A 48 6.02 12.44 -22.96
N GLN A 49 6.00 13.72 -22.60
CA GLN A 49 4.93 14.30 -21.79
C GLN A 49 3.60 14.10 -22.52
N ASP A 50 2.84 13.11 -22.05
CA ASP A 50 1.46 12.88 -22.48
C ASP A 50 0.53 13.29 -21.33
N ASP A 51 0.10 14.54 -21.37
CA ASP A 51 -0.75 15.16 -20.34
C ASP A 51 -2.05 14.36 -20.10
N LEU A 52 -2.58 13.72 -21.14
CA LEU A 52 -3.79 12.90 -21.02
C LEU A 52 -3.49 11.64 -20.21
N ARG A 53 -2.40 10.98 -20.49
CA ARG A 53 -1.99 9.78 -19.76
C ARG A 53 -1.62 10.11 -18.31
N GLU A 54 -0.92 11.20 -18.06
CA GLU A 54 -0.62 11.67 -16.70
C GLU A 54 -1.89 11.87 -15.89
N ARG A 55 -2.89 12.51 -16.49
CA ARG A 55 -4.19 12.73 -15.87
C ARG A 55 -4.93 11.43 -15.56
N ASP A 56 -4.96 10.51 -16.53
CA ASP A 56 -5.63 9.22 -16.37
C ASP A 56 -4.96 8.36 -15.28
N GLU A 57 -3.63 8.33 -15.25
CA GLU A 57 -2.84 7.60 -14.24
C GLU A 57 -3.03 8.20 -12.84
N SER A 58 -3.03 9.55 -12.74
CA SER A 58 -3.29 10.27 -11.49
C SER A 58 -4.71 9.99 -10.97
N LEU A 59 -5.70 10.03 -11.85
CA LEU A 59 -7.08 9.72 -11.48
C LEU A 59 -7.21 8.27 -11.00
N ALA A 60 -6.60 7.33 -11.72
CA ALA A 60 -6.63 5.91 -11.34
C ALA A 60 -5.97 5.66 -9.98
N LEU A 61 -4.85 6.33 -9.67
CA LEU A 61 -4.23 6.24 -8.35
C LEU A 61 -5.12 6.85 -7.27
N SER A 62 -5.71 8.02 -7.52
CA SER A 62 -6.61 8.69 -6.57
C SER A 62 -7.82 7.80 -6.21
N VAL A 63 -8.40 7.11 -7.20
CA VAL A 63 -9.49 6.15 -6.98
C VAL A 63 -9.02 4.98 -6.12
N LYS A 64 -7.83 4.42 -6.39
CA LYS A 64 -7.28 3.31 -5.59
C LYS A 64 -6.97 3.73 -4.15
N MET A 65 -6.42 4.92 -3.94
CA MET A 65 -6.17 5.49 -2.62
C MET A 65 -7.48 5.67 -1.84
N SER A 66 -8.49 6.25 -2.48
CA SER A 66 -9.83 6.42 -1.87
C SER A 66 -10.45 5.08 -1.48
N ASN A 67 -10.35 4.07 -2.35
CA ASN A 67 -10.83 2.72 -2.07
C ASN A 67 -10.08 2.07 -0.88
N MET A 68 -8.75 2.21 -0.83
CA MET A 68 -7.95 1.72 0.29
C MET A 68 -8.39 2.35 1.61
N THR A 69 -8.56 3.67 1.64
CA THR A 69 -9.02 4.40 2.83
C THR A 69 -10.43 3.96 3.25
N GLN A 70 -11.33 3.75 2.29
CA GLN A 70 -12.68 3.27 2.56
C GLN A 70 -12.68 1.84 3.13
N ILE A 71 -11.87 0.93 2.56
CA ILE A 71 -11.72 -0.44 3.06
C ILE A 71 -11.11 -0.44 4.45
N ASN A 72 -10.08 0.38 4.71
CA ASN A 72 -9.48 0.52 6.04
C ASN A 72 -10.50 0.99 7.08
N ASN A 73 -11.32 1.99 6.76
CA ASN A 73 -12.38 2.46 7.65
C ASN A 73 -13.44 1.39 7.91
N SER A 74 -13.81 0.62 6.87
CA SER A 74 -14.76 -0.48 7.00
C SER A 74 -14.19 -1.61 7.86
N ALA A 75 -12.93 -1.99 7.66
CA ALA A 75 -12.24 -3.00 8.45
C ALA A 75 -12.16 -2.61 9.93
N SER A 76 -11.92 -1.33 10.21
CA SER A 76 -11.87 -0.81 11.58
C SER A 76 -13.23 -0.86 12.29
N GLY A 77 -14.34 -0.93 11.56
CA GLY A 77 -15.70 -1.07 12.09
C GLY A 77 -16.21 -2.50 12.21
N GLU A 78 -15.47 -3.51 11.78
CA GLU A 78 -15.91 -4.92 11.83
C GLU A 78 -15.89 -5.48 13.25
N LEU A 79 -17.00 -6.12 13.65
CA LEU A 79 -17.19 -6.66 15.00
C LEU A 79 -16.27 -7.84 15.35
N PHE A 80 -15.81 -8.58 14.34
CA PHE A 80 -14.99 -9.80 14.49
C PHE A 80 -13.56 -9.65 13.92
N SER A 81 -13.18 -8.44 13.56
CA SER A 81 -11.82 -8.18 13.09
C SER A 81 -10.83 -8.08 14.26
N ASN A 82 -9.61 -8.52 14.03
CA ASN A 82 -8.54 -8.24 14.97
C ASN A 82 -8.11 -6.76 14.81
N GLN A 83 -8.69 -5.89 15.65
CA GLN A 83 -8.46 -4.45 15.63
C GLN A 83 -6.96 -4.09 15.80
N GLU A 84 -6.22 -4.89 16.56
CA GLU A 84 -4.78 -4.67 16.74
C GLU A 84 -4.04 -4.90 15.42
N VAL A 85 -4.33 -6.00 14.73
CA VAL A 85 -3.71 -6.28 13.41
C VAL A 85 -4.03 -5.17 12.41
N ILE A 86 -5.27 -4.65 12.38
CA ILE A 86 -5.63 -3.54 11.48
C ILE A 86 -4.82 -2.28 11.80
N ARG A 87 -4.64 -1.97 13.08
CA ARG A 87 -3.84 -0.80 13.50
C ARG A 87 -2.40 -0.87 13.01
N TYR A 88 -1.83 -2.05 12.85
CA TYR A 88 -0.48 -2.20 12.33
C TYR A 88 -0.32 -1.77 10.87
N TYR A 89 -1.41 -1.73 10.08
CA TYR A 89 -1.36 -1.20 8.72
C TYR A 89 -1.36 0.33 8.65
N TYR A 90 -1.77 1.04 9.69
CA TYR A 90 -1.85 2.51 9.66
C TYR A 90 -0.55 3.22 9.29
N PRO A 91 0.63 2.88 9.87
CA PRO A 91 1.88 3.51 9.47
C PRO A 91 2.22 3.30 8.00
N SER A 92 1.88 2.13 7.45
CA SER A 92 2.10 1.80 6.04
C SER A 92 1.14 2.56 5.13
N ILE A 93 -0.14 2.66 5.49
CA ILE A 93 -1.15 3.44 4.77
C ILE A 93 -0.74 4.91 4.72
N PHE A 94 -0.32 5.47 5.85
CA PHE A 94 0.14 6.85 5.92
C PHE A 94 1.38 7.10 5.04
N ALA A 95 2.34 6.16 5.02
CA ALA A 95 3.52 6.27 4.17
C ALA A 95 3.15 6.21 2.67
N LEU A 96 2.15 5.41 2.28
CA LEU A 96 1.65 5.37 0.91
C LEU A 96 0.93 6.68 0.53
N GLU A 97 0.12 7.25 1.41
CA GLU A 97 -0.50 8.56 1.18
C GLU A 97 0.57 9.64 0.96
N GLU A 98 1.67 9.59 1.70
CA GLU A 98 2.80 10.50 1.55
C GLU A 98 3.51 10.28 0.20
N ILE A 99 3.79 9.03 -0.20
CA ILE A 99 4.38 8.69 -1.49
C ILE A 99 3.49 9.18 -2.63
N ASN A 100 2.18 8.91 -2.55
CA ASN A 100 1.21 9.40 -3.52
C ASN A 100 1.27 10.93 -3.67
N PHE A 101 1.23 11.66 -2.55
CA PHE A 101 1.33 13.12 -2.57
C PHE A 101 2.62 13.60 -3.26
N MET A 102 3.74 12.95 -2.97
CA MET A 102 5.03 13.29 -3.58
C MET A 102 5.06 12.99 -5.07
N LEU A 103 4.53 11.85 -5.52
CA LEU A 103 4.43 11.51 -6.93
C LEU A 103 3.56 12.50 -7.69
N MET A 104 2.42 12.91 -7.11
CA MET A 104 1.56 13.94 -7.70
C MET A 104 2.28 15.29 -7.82
N ARG A 105 3.12 15.64 -6.86
CA ARG A 105 3.94 16.85 -6.92
C ARG A 105 5.02 16.78 -8.01
N VAL A 106 5.69 15.63 -8.15
CA VAL A 106 6.66 15.40 -9.25
C VAL A 106 5.97 15.48 -10.61
N MET A 107 4.74 14.98 -10.72
CA MET A 107 3.96 15.05 -11.95
C MET A 107 3.74 16.49 -12.43
N GLN A 108 3.62 17.42 -11.50
CA GLN A 108 3.49 18.87 -11.81
C GLN A 108 4.81 19.57 -12.14
N ASP A 109 5.95 18.90 -11.89
CA ASP A 109 7.26 19.45 -12.18
C ASP A 109 7.64 19.19 -13.64
N HIS A 110 7.62 20.23 -14.46
CA HIS A 110 7.99 20.15 -15.87
C HIS A 110 9.50 19.96 -16.12
N GLN A 111 10.33 20.18 -15.10
CA GLN A 111 11.80 20.02 -15.16
C GLN A 111 12.26 18.75 -14.43
N ARG A 112 11.36 17.77 -14.28
CA ARG A 112 11.69 16.53 -13.56
C ARG A 112 12.91 15.83 -14.14
N GLN A 113 13.78 15.40 -13.22
CA GLN A 113 15.00 14.70 -13.58
C GLN A 113 14.70 13.23 -13.87
N ARG A 114 15.27 12.72 -14.95
CA ARG A 114 15.23 11.29 -15.29
C ARG A 114 16.26 10.53 -14.47
N ILE A 115 16.04 9.26 -14.25
CA ILE A 115 16.96 8.39 -13.53
C ILE A 115 17.46 7.28 -14.44
N LEU A 116 18.62 6.72 -14.09
CA LEU A 116 19.23 5.63 -14.83
C LEU A 116 18.38 4.35 -14.72
N ASP A 117 18.41 3.52 -15.75
CA ASP A 117 17.67 2.25 -15.79
C ASP A 117 18.00 1.34 -14.58
N GLN A 118 19.27 1.32 -14.14
CA GLN A 118 19.66 0.58 -12.95
C GLN A 118 18.95 1.09 -11.69
N GLN A 119 18.91 2.40 -11.48
CA GLN A 119 18.21 3.01 -10.35
C GLN A 119 16.71 2.74 -10.46
N MET A 120 16.12 2.86 -11.65
CA MET A 120 14.74 2.51 -11.90
C MET A 120 14.45 1.08 -11.46
N GLY A 121 15.31 0.12 -11.84
CA GLY A 121 15.19 -1.27 -11.44
C GLY A 121 15.16 -1.47 -9.93
N GLU A 122 16.05 -0.80 -9.18
CA GLU A 122 16.10 -0.87 -7.71
C GLU A 122 14.75 -0.42 -7.08
N TYR A 123 14.20 0.69 -7.54
CA TYR A 123 12.93 1.22 -7.06
C TYR A 123 11.75 0.31 -7.41
N LEU A 124 11.67 -0.16 -8.66
CA LEU A 124 10.56 -1.05 -9.09
C LEU A 124 10.59 -2.40 -8.38
N VAL A 125 11.78 -2.98 -8.15
CA VAL A 125 11.93 -4.20 -7.36
C VAL A 125 11.46 -3.97 -5.91
N THR A 126 11.79 -2.82 -5.34
CA THR A 126 11.35 -2.47 -3.97
C THR A 126 9.84 -2.33 -3.89
N PHE A 127 9.19 -1.64 -4.82
CA PHE A 127 7.74 -1.55 -4.88
C PHE A 127 7.09 -2.95 -5.02
N GLU A 128 7.61 -3.81 -5.89
CA GLU A 128 7.04 -5.15 -6.08
C GLU A 128 7.25 -6.04 -4.84
N ASN A 129 8.41 -5.95 -4.17
CA ASN A 129 8.64 -6.68 -2.92
C ASN A 129 7.69 -6.22 -1.80
N LEU A 130 7.43 -4.91 -1.71
CA LEU A 130 6.42 -4.36 -0.80
C LEU A 130 5.01 -4.87 -1.13
N ALA A 131 4.62 -4.85 -2.41
CA ALA A 131 3.32 -5.35 -2.84
C ALA A 131 3.15 -6.84 -2.51
N LYS A 132 4.16 -7.67 -2.78
CA LYS A 132 4.16 -9.10 -2.42
C LYS A 132 4.10 -9.31 -0.91
N HIS A 133 4.82 -8.49 -0.14
CA HIS A 133 4.75 -8.55 1.33
C HIS A 133 3.31 -8.41 1.82
N PHE A 134 2.59 -7.38 1.35
CA PHE A 134 1.19 -7.18 1.75
C PHE A 134 0.27 -8.27 1.22
N GLU A 135 0.39 -8.66 -0.05
CA GLU A 135 -0.52 -9.62 -0.69
C GLU A 135 -0.35 -11.05 -0.15
N LEU A 136 0.90 -11.48 0.06
CA LEU A 136 1.25 -12.84 0.43
C LEU A 136 1.65 -12.98 1.90
N GLN A 137 1.66 -11.87 2.64
CA GLN A 137 2.18 -11.81 4.01
C GLN A 137 3.59 -12.41 4.14
N SER A 138 4.39 -12.27 3.07
CA SER A 138 5.75 -12.80 3.01
C SER A 138 6.73 -11.92 3.79
N ARG A 139 7.85 -12.50 4.20
CA ARG A 139 8.92 -11.72 4.84
C ARG A 139 9.47 -10.70 3.86
N LEU A 140 9.57 -9.44 4.30
CA LEU A 140 10.19 -8.36 3.52
C LEU A 140 11.68 -8.28 3.86
N GLU A 141 12.51 -8.24 2.83
CA GLU A 141 13.91 -7.85 2.93
C GLU A 141 14.04 -6.36 2.60
N ILE A 142 14.75 -5.62 3.46
CA ILE A 142 14.97 -4.19 3.25
C ILE A 142 16.02 -4.03 2.15
N ASN A 143 15.64 -3.35 1.08
CA ASN A 143 16.55 -2.96 0.02
C ASN A 143 17.05 -1.54 0.26
N GLU A 144 18.36 -1.35 0.16
CA GLU A 144 18.93 -0.02 0.05
C GLU A 144 18.61 0.56 -1.33
N LEU A 145 18.24 1.83 -1.35
CA LEU A 145 17.90 2.54 -2.58
C LEU A 145 18.95 3.60 -2.90
N SER A 146 19.28 3.72 -4.16
CA SER A 146 20.12 4.80 -4.67
C SER A 146 19.48 6.17 -4.43
N ASP A 147 20.27 7.22 -4.31
CA ASP A 147 19.75 8.57 -4.17
C ASP A 147 18.99 9.01 -5.41
N LEU A 148 17.89 9.72 -5.19
CA LEU A 148 17.13 10.45 -6.21
C LEU A 148 17.48 11.93 -6.09
N PRO A 149 18.46 12.47 -6.83
CA PRO A 149 18.75 13.89 -6.79
C PRO A 149 17.47 14.70 -7.00
N GLN A 150 17.23 15.72 -6.20
CA GLN A 150 16.00 16.54 -6.13
C GLN A 150 14.77 15.85 -5.50
N TYR A 151 14.67 14.50 -5.47
CA TYR A 151 13.50 13.75 -5.00
C TYR A 151 13.81 12.73 -3.89
N ASN A 152 14.89 12.95 -3.13
CA ASN A 152 15.28 12.06 -2.02
C ASN A 152 14.19 11.87 -0.95
N TYR A 153 13.20 12.73 -0.91
CA TYR A 153 12.03 12.56 -0.05
C TYR A 153 11.19 11.33 -0.43
N ILE A 154 11.11 10.97 -1.74
CA ILE A 154 10.45 9.72 -2.19
C ILE A 154 11.24 8.51 -1.70
N LYS A 155 12.58 8.52 -1.84
CA LYS A 155 13.45 7.50 -1.26
C LYS A 155 13.19 7.33 0.23
N SER A 156 13.19 8.44 0.98
CA SER A 156 12.98 8.42 2.42
C SER A 156 11.60 7.84 2.81
N ALA A 157 10.55 8.17 2.06
CA ALA A 157 9.21 7.64 2.30
C ALA A 157 9.14 6.13 2.01
N LEU A 158 9.75 5.66 0.91
CA LEU A 158 9.84 4.23 0.60
C LEU A 158 10.66 3.45 1.64
N MET A 159 11.76 4.01 2.12
CA MET A 159 12.56 3.39 3.19
C MET A 159 11.75 3.30 4.50
N ARG A 160 10.96 4.33 4.84
CA ARG A 160 10.04 4.28 5.99
C ARG A 160 8.98 3.21 5.80
N LEU A 161 8.40 3.10 4.61
CA LEU A 161 7.41 2.06 4.31
C LEU A 161 8.00 0.66 4.50
N GLN A 162 9.21 0.40 4.00
CA GLN A 162 9.91 -0.87 4.23
C GLN A 162 10.11 -1.15 5.73
N ASN A 163 10.58 -0.15 6.48
CA ASN A 163 10.79 -0.28 7.92
C ASN A 163 9.47 -0.55 8.66
N ASN A 164 8.40 0.16 8.33
CA ASN A 164 7.08 -0.07 8.91
C ASN A 164 6.62 -1.52 8.68
N CYS A 165 6.79 -2.05 7.47
CA CYS A 165 6.42 -3.42 7.14
C CYS A 165 7.18 -4.46 7.98
N VAL A 166 8.48 -4.26 8.19
CA VAL A 166 9.29 -5.18 9.02
C VAL A 166 8.85 -5.15 10.48
N HIS A 167 8.61 -3.96 11.04
CA HIS A 167 8.13 -3.82 12.42
C HIS A 167 6.72 -4.39 12.59
N THR A 168 5.81 -4.04 11.68
CA THR A 168 4.43 -4.53 11.68
C THR A 168 4.37 -6.05 11.70
N ARG A 169 5.18 -6.72 10.87
CA ARG A 169 5.20 -8.18 10.82
C ARG A 169 5.68 -8.80 12.14
N LYS A 170 6.72 -8.23 12.73
CA LYS A 170 7.23 -8.70 14.02
C LYS A 170 6.16 -8.58 15.11
N ASP A 171 5.47 -7.42 15.16
CA ASP A 171 4.44 -7.17 16.15
C ASP A 171 3.24 -8.12 15.97
N ILE A 172 2.83 -8.41 14.73
CA ILE A 172 1.77 -9.40 14.45
C ILE A 172 2.18 -10.79 14.90
N ASP A 173 3.40 -11.24 14.57
CA ASP A 173 3.93 -12.53 14.96
C ASP A 173 4.01 -12.66 16.50
N ASP A 174 4.38 -11.59 17.20
CA ASP A 174 4.42 -11.55 18.67
C ASP A 174 3.01 -11.64 19.29
N VAL A 175 2.01 -10.97 18.70
CA VAL A 175 0.60 -11.05 19.14
C VAL A 175 0.04 -12.46 18.90
N GLU A 176 0.27 -13.04 17.73
CA GLU A 176 -0.21 -14.39 17.39
C GLU A 176 0.44 -15.48 18.27
N ASN A 177 1.69 -15.29 18.68
CA ASN A 177 2.42 -16.20 19.56
C ASN A 177 2.19 -15.93 21.05
N GLY A 178 1.33 -14.97 21.42
CA GLY A 178 0.99 -14.66 22.81
C GLY A 178 2.14 -14.02 23.60
N VAL A 179 3.12 -13.44 22.91
CA VAL A 179 4.21 -12.69 23.53
C VAL A 179 3.67 -11.32 23.96
N ALA A 180 3.68 -11.05 25.28
CA ALA A 180 3.22 -9.76 25.79
C ALA A 180 4.10 -8.62 25.24
N ILE A 181 3.51 -7.75 24.42
CA ILE A 181 4.17 -6.54 23.96
C ILE A 181 4.39 -5.67 25.20
N LYS A 182 5.66 -5.50 25.59
CA LYS A 182 5.99 -4.54 26.64
C LYS A 182 5.76 -3.13 26.12
N ALA A 183 4.75 -2.48 26.67
CA ALA A 183 4.47 -1.06 26.46
C ALA A 183 5.61 -0.18 27.02
#